data_7ba86566823e3aec83cec6ecc15e9ce1
#
_entry.id   7ba86566823e3aec83cec6ecc15e9ce1
#
_cell.length_a   1.000
_cell.length_b   1.000
_cell.length_c   1.000
_cell.angle_alpha   90.00
_cell.angle_beta   90.00
_cell.angle_gamma   90.00
#
_symmetry.space_group_name_H-M   'P 1'
#
loop_
_entity.id
_entity.type
_entity.pdbx_description
1 polymer ?
#
loop_
_entity_poly.entity_id
_entity_poly.type
_entity_poly.pdbx_seq_one_letter_code
_entity_poly.pdbx_strand_id
1 'polypeptide(L)'
;MLAQDSALWTNDAFVHDAQRELVNDGAAYFAMREEAISLVRAENWAEAKPLLESLTSQYADDGNTWYLLGLTCLQTGDWTDAISAMEKALSLGASIHAIPTGSPPSNDIMVRIAEAYAAMGDSENALVWADKALAARYDDRPFLGGRPHLANALTEEQYQRLLGTYLPANISRDEGWRSDLRTLVSEIARLHVAPSKLPMSSEEIAQRVAEIDAEIPSLSDQQVVFRFMELVGALGSGHNLILPTGAAHGSFTRLPLEFYWFVDGLYVVGANEEHKRWVGYRVEQIGNVSATEALERTQAVNARDNNMQKLWLAPYYVSLPELLVSLGIANSGPGVDLSLSHEGEKYQLSLSGTDWNFTGFPRLPSLDREAQPLYLSHRDRLYWSETLPEHDAIFVQFNWVQEYEQQNLASFSRSLIESIESTGANNLILDLRHNQGGNGAILPPLFRVLSYFEGARPKGRIFVIAGRGTFSAAHNLLTDIDLHTNAIIVGEPSGSRPNAISEAGWFQLPYSGLRGLISSQFHQRSEAEDHRIWIAPDVPVVMTSAEYFAGTDPAMEAIERIIAAD
;
A
#
# COMPACT_ATOMS: atom_id res chain seq x y z
N MET A 1 -31.21 43.06 5.74
CA MET A 1 -31.22 42.28 7.00
C MET A 1 -29.82 41.70 7.28
N LEU A 2 -28.74 42.34 6.87
CA LEU A 2 -27.34 41.93 7.13
C LEU A 2 -26.51 43.04 7.83
N ALA A 3 -27.13 44.09 8.33
CA ALA A 3 -26.43 45.20 8.97
C ALA A 3 -26.62 45.27 10.51
N GLN A 4 -27.35 44.34 11.13
CA GLN A 4 -27.56 44.33 12.57
C GLN A 4 -26.67 43.34 13.35
N ASP A 5 -25.97 42.40 12.66
CA ASP A 5 -25.09 41.43 13.32
C ASP A 5 -23.65 41.88 13.53
N SER A 6 -23.27 43.03 12.97
CA SER A 6 -21.91 43.59 13.15
C SER A 6 -21.65 44.11 14.57
N ALA A 7 -22.70 44.45 15.33
CA ALA A 7 -22.57 45.00 16.68
C ALA A 7 -22.20 43.93 17.74
N LEU A 8 -22.45 42.63 17.47
CA LEU A 8 -22.06 41.52 18.36
C LEU A 8 -20.56 41.23 18.30
N TRP A 9 -19.91 41.53 17.18
CA TRP A 9 -18.48 41.28 16.98
C TRP A 9 -17.58 42.46 17.35
N THR A 10 -18.16 43.62 17.70
CA THR A 10 -17.42 44.83 18.10
C THR A 10 -17.40 45.07 19.62
N ASN A 11 -17.89 44.14 20.43
CA ASN A 11 -17.78 44.22 21.87
C ASN A 11 -16.39 43.68 22.28
N ASP A 12 -15.40 44.57 22.37
CA ASP A 12 -14.02 44.24 22.72
C ASP A 12 -13.89 43.36 23.99
N ALA A 13 -14.78 43.53 24.96
CA ALA A 13 -14.78 42.70 26.18
C ALA A 13 -15.14 41.23 25.89
N PHE A 14 -16.18 40.98 25.07
CA PHE A 14 -16.60 39.63 24.71
C PHE A 14 -15.53 38.89 23.89
N VAL A 15 -14.96 39.58 22.91
CA VAL A 15 -13.85 39.03 22.07
C VAL A 15 -12.61 38.78 22.93
N HIS A 16 -12.30 39.69 23.87
CA HIS A 16 -11.14 39.57 24.76
C HIS A 16 -11.27 38.42 25.77
N ASP A 17 -12.47 38.22 26.35
CA ASP A 17 -12.70 37.13 27.32
C ASP A 17 -12.77 35.77 26.60
N ALA A 18 -13.45 35.67 25.46
CA ALA A 18 -13.47 34.46 24.64
C ALA A 18 -12.06 34.10 24.09
N GLN A 19 -11.26 35.08 23.71
CA GLN A 19 -9.86 34.82 23.29
C GLN A 19 -8.96 34.41 24.48
N ARG A 20 -9.18 34.95 25.70
CA ARG A 20 -8.43 34.55 26.88
C ARG A 20 -8.75 33.12 27.32
N GLU A 21 -10.01 32.71 27.32
CA GLU A 21 -10.43 31.34 27.62
C GLU A 21 -9.86 30.37 26.57
N LEU A 22 -10.01 30.65 25.28
CA LEU A 22 -9.48 29.84 24.20
C LEU A 22 -7.95 29.68 24.23
N VAL A 23 -7.21 30.75 24.56
CA VAL A 23 -5.73 30.72 24.54
C VAL A 23 -5.16 30.03 25.78
N ASN A 24 -5.77 30.21 26.97
CA ASN A 24 -5.21 29.62 28.20
C ASN A 24 -5.57 28.15 28.37
N ASP A 25 -6.82 27.75 28.12
CA ASP A 25 -7.27 26.38 28.32
C ASP A 25 -6.88 25.47 27.14
N GLY A 26 -6.96 25.96 25.90
CA GLY A 26 -6.60 25.21 24.70
C GLY A 26 -5.11 24.88 24.65
N ALA A 27 -4.22 25.83 24.95
CA ALA A 27 -2.79 25.59 24.91
C ALA A 27 -2.35 24.55 25.95
N ALA A 28 -2.89 24.62 27.17
CA ALA A 28 -2.61 23.64 28.23
C ALA A 28 -3.15 22.25 27.88
N TYR A 29 -4.37 22.17 27.32
CA TYR A 29 -4.94 20.94 26.84
C TYR A 29 -4.06 20.27 25.77
N PHE A 30 -3.67 21.01 24.73
CA PHE A 30 -2.83 20.47 23.66
C PHE A 30 -1.44 20.05 24.17
N ALA A 31 -0.83 20.80 25.08
CA ALA A 31 0.46 20.41 25.67
C ALA A 31 0.35 19.09 26.46
N MET A 32 -0.67 18.95 27.29
CA MET A 32 -0.96 17.70 28.04
C MET A 32 -1.27 16.54 27.09
N ARG A 33 -1.99 16.80 26.00
CA ARG A 33 -2.33 15.80 24.99
C ARG A 33 -1.09 15.30 24.27
N GLU A 34 -0.16 16.18 23.86
CA GLU A 34 1.11 15.79 23.24
C GLU A 34 2.00 14.98 24.20
N GLU A 35 2.00 15.31 25.50
CA GLU A 35 2.67 14.53 26.52
C GLU A 35 2.06 13.12 26.63
N ALA A 36 0.74 13.02 26.74
CA ALA A 36 0.03 11.74 26.79
C ALA A 36 0.29 10.90 25.53
N ILE A 37 0.28 11.50 24.35
CA ILE A 37 0.63 10.85 23.07
C ILE A 37 2.08 10.32 23.11
N SER A 38 3.02 11.11 23.62
CA SER A 38 4.42 10.69 23.74
C SER A 38 4.58 9.49 24.67
N LEU A 39 3.88 9.48 25.80
CA LEU A 39 3.87 8.36 26.74
C LEU A 39 3.25 7.09 26.13
N VAL A 40 2.15 7.22 25.41
CA VAL A 40 1.50 6.09 24.68
C VAL A 40 2.45 5.52 23.62
N ARG A 41 3.16 6.37 22.87
CA ARG A 41 4.18 5.93 21.90
C ARG A 41 5.35 5.19 22.55
N ALA A 42 5.73 5.61 23.75
CA ALA A 42 6.80 4.97 24.54
C ALA A 42 6.29 3.75 25.34
N GLU A 43 5.02 3.34 25.16
CA GLU A 43 4.36 2.27 25.91
C GLU A 43 4.35 2.49 27.44
N ASN A 44 4.50 3.72 27.89
CA ASN A 44 4.44 4.14 29.29
C ASN A 44 2.98 4.30 29.75
N TRP A 45 2.22 3.20 29.68
CA TRP A 45 0.78 3.16 29.90
C TRP A 45 0.34 3.69 31.27
N ALA A 46 1.10 3.34 32.32
CA ALA A 46 0.78 3.76 33.69
C ALA A 46 0.89 5.28 33.90
N GLU A 47 1.82 5.93 33.22
CA GLU A 47 2.00 7.38 33.25
C GLU A 47 1.03 8.11 32.32
N ALA A 48 0.67 7.51 31.19
CA ALA A 48 -0.29 8.06 30.25
C ALA A 48 -1.72 8.11 30.81
N LYS A 49 -2.15 7.08 31.58
CA LYS A 49 -3.51 6.92 32.05
C LYS A 49 -4.06 8.16 32.78
N PRO A 50 -3.43 8.69 33.84
CA PRO A 50 -3.95 9.84 34.59
C PRO A 50 -4.05 11.12 33.73
N LEU A 51 -3.16 11.31 32.76
CA LEU A 51 -3.24 12.44 31.85
C LEU A 51 -4.43 12.31 30.91
N LEU A 52 -4.67 11.12 30.36
CA LEU A 52 -5.79 10.83 29.47
C LEU A 52 -7.15 10.93 30.19
N GLU A 53 -7.23 10.47 31.46
CA GLU A 53 -8.41 10.65 32.32
C GLU A 53 -8.70 12.14 32.58
N SER A 54 -7.66 12.93 32.84
CA SER A 54 -7.77 14.38 33.01
C SER A 54 -8.27 15.05 31.72
N LEU A 55 -7.67 14.71 30.58
CA LEU A 55 -8.04 15.25 29.27
C LEU A 55 -9.50 14.94 28.89
N THR A 56 -9.95 13.69 29.06
CA THR A 56 -11.34 13.29 28.78
C THR A 56 -12.34 13.93 29.75
N SER A 57 -11.91 14.26 30.97
CA SER A 57 -12.73 15.02 31.94
C SER A 57 -12.83 16.50 31.57
N GLN A 58 -11.76 17.10 31.06
CA GLN A 58 -11.74 18.51 30.65
C GLN A 58 -12.48 18.71 29.31
N TYR A 59 -12.32 17.78 28.37
CA TYR A 59 -12.92 17.87 27.04
C TYR A 59 -13.49 16.53 26.59
N ALA A 60 -14.75 16.29 26.94
CA ALA A 60 -15.42 15.01 26.76
C ALA A 60 -15.75 14.63 25.31
N ASP A 61 -15.58 15.57 24.36
CA ASP A 61 -15.96 15.39 22.95
C ASP A 61 -14.75 15.08 22.02
N ASP A 62 -13.54 14.90 22.57
CA ASP A 62 -12.37 14.42 21.80
C ASP A 62 -12.35 12.90 21.72
N GLY A 63 -12.91 12.34 20.64
CA GLY A 63 -12.92 10.89 20.39
C GLY A 63 -11.53 10.26 20.30
N ASN A 64 -10.52 11.02 19.89
CA ASN A 64 -9.13 10.54 19.85
C ASN A 64 -8.55 10.32 21.24
N THR A 65 -8.80 11.24 22.16
CA THR A 65 -8.37 11.10 23.55
C THR A 65 -9.07 9.93 24.24
N TRP A 66 -10.36 9.73 23.98
CA TRP A 66 -11.09 8.55 24.43
C TRP A 66 -10.51 7.24 23.87
N TYR A 67 -10.13 7.22 22.59
CA TYR A 67 -9.46 6.04 22.03
C TYR A 67 -8.14 5.75 22.72
N LEU A 68 -7.30 6.77 22.93
CA LEU A 68 -6.01 6.62 23.62
C LEU A 68 -6.19 6.12 25.07
N LEU A 69 -7.22 6.61 25.76
CA LEU A 69 -7.57 6.12 27.10
C LEU A 69 -8.00 4.67 27.05
N GLY A 70 -8.89 4.30 26.12
CA GLY A 70 -9.32 2.91 25.91
C GLY A 70 -8.17 1.97 25.60
N LEU A 71 -7.25 2.37 24.74
CA LEU A 71 -6.04 1.61 24.43
C LEU A 71 -5.15 1.44 25.68
N THR A 72 -4.96 2.51 26.43
CA THR A 72 -4.17 2.49 27.67
C THR A 72 -4.80 1.56 28.71
N CYS A 73 -6.13 1.65 28.92
CA CYS A 73 -6.85 0.75 29.81
C CYS A 73 -6.76 -0.73 29.36
N LEU A 74 -6.80 -0.99 28.04
CA LEU A 74 -6.61 -2.33 27.48
C LEU A 74 -5.23 -2.88 27.84
N GLN A 75 -4.17 -2.08 27.76
CA GLN A 75 -2.80 -2.49 28.07
C GLN A 75 -2.53 -2.62 29.58
N THR A 76 -3.26 -1.87 30.42
CA THR A 76 -3.14 -1.95 31.89
C THR A 76 -4.04 -3.02 32.52
N GLY A 77 -4.90 -3.68 31.73
CA GLY A 77 -5.82 -4.71 32.21
C GLY A 77 -7.11 -4.18 32.81
N ASP A 78 -7.43 -2.91 32.59
CA ASP A 78 -8.67 -2.26 33.07
C ASP A 78 -9.79 -2.45 32.02
N TRP A 79 -10.18 -3.71 31.77
CA TRP A 79 -11.00 -4.12 30.62
C TRP A 79 -12.34 -3.40 30.54
N THR A 80 -13.03 -3.19 31.66
CA THR A 80 -14.33 -2.49 31.69
C THR A 80 -14.19 -1.03 31.27
N ASP A 81 -13.15 -0.36 31.76
CA ASP A 81 -12.87 1.04 31.41
C ASP A 81 -12.42 1.14 29.95
N ALA A 82 -11.65 0.16 29.46
CA ALA A 82 -11.26 0.07 28.06
C ALA A 82 -12.49 0.00 27.13
N ILE A 83 -13.45 -0.87 27.42
CA ILE A 83 -14.69 -1.01 26.65
C ILE A 83 -15.46 0.32 26.65
N SER A 84 -15.68 0.91 27.83
CA SER A 84 -16.43 2.16 27.97
C SER A 84 -15.78 3.32 27.20
N ALA A 85 -14.46 3.48 27.32
CA ALA A 85 -13.71 4.52 26.61
C ALA A 85 -13.74 4.31 25.09
N MET A 86 -13.61 3.07 24.61
CA MET A 86 -13.66 2.75 23.18
C MET A 86 -15.06 2.90 22.59
N GLU A 87 -16.12 2.53 23.31
CA GLU A 87 -17.51 2.81 22.90
C GLU A 87 -17.76 4.32 22.78
N LYS A 88 -17.23 5.11 23.71
CA LYS A 88 -17.30 6.57 23.63
C LYS A 88 -16.52 7.09 22.40
N ALA A 89 -15.32 6.59 22.14
CA ALA A 89 -14.54 6.92 20.94
C ALA A 89 -15.30 6.58 19.65
N LEU A 90 -15.97 5.42 19.59
CA LEU A 90 -16.82 5.04 18.45
C LEU A 90 -17.97 6.01 18.23
N SER A 91 -18.61 6.47 19.32
CA SER A 91 -19.75 7.40 19.24
C SER A 91 -19.37 8.79 18.77
N LEU A 92 -18.15 9.24 19.09
CA LEU A 92 -17.63 10.56 18.73
C LEU A 92 -16.87 10.55 17.38
N GLY A 93 -16.33 9.40 17.00
CA GLY A 93 -15.38 9.25 15.92
C GLY A 93 -13.93 9.52 16.35
N ALA A 94 -13.01 8.73 15.85
CA ALA A 94 -11.56 8.93 16.00
C ALA A 94 -10.94 9.31 14.65
N SER A 95 -10.04 10.31 14.65
CA SER A 95 -9.41 10.85 13.45
C SER A 95 -8.02 10.27 13.23
N ILE A 96 -7.72 10.00 11.96
CA ILE A 96 -6.45 9.46 11.50
C ILE A 96 -5.21 10.25 11.94
N HIS A 97 -5.32 11.56 12.02
CA HIS A 97 -4.16 12.45 12.20
C HIS A 97 -3.74 12.66 13.66
N ALA A 98 -4.52 12.15 14.61
CA ALA A 98 -4.32 12.43 16.01
C ALA A 98 -3.75 11.27 16.82
N ILE A 99 -3.64 10.07 16.23
CA ILE A 99 -3.27 8.84 16.94
C ILE A 99 -1.84 8.42 16.60
N PRO A 100 -0.97 8.22 17.60
CA PRO A 100 0.44 7.96 17.37
C PRO A 100 0.75 6.61 16.70
N THR A 101 -0.15 5.64 16.79
CA THR A 101 0.01 4.28 16.25
C THR A 101 -0.66 4.08 14.89
N GLY A 102 -1.03 5.16 14.22
CA GLY A 102 -1.90 5.14 13.04
C GLY A 102 -3.36 5.30 13.46
N SER A 103 -4.22 5.63 12.49
CA SER A 103 -5.63 5.78 12.77
C SER A 103 -6.32 4.45 12.74
N PRO A 104 -6.90 3.98 13.83
CA PRO A 104 -7.79 2.84 13.70
C PRO A 104 -9.08 3.31 13.01
N PRO A 105 -9.49 2.65 11.93
CA PRO A 105 -10.87 2.71 11.49
C PRO A 105 -11.80 2.31 12.64
N SER A 106 -13.06 2.75 12.59
CA SER A 106 -14.05 2.37 13.61
C SER A 106 -14.14 0.84 13.83
N ASN A 107 -13.89 0.06 12.78
CA ASN A 107 -13.84 -1.39 12.84
C ASN A 107 -12.65 -1.94 13.64
N ASP A 108 -11.48 -1.28 13.65
CA ASP A 108 -10.36 -1.68 14.52
C ASP A 108 -10.70 -1.41 16.00
N ILE A 109 -11.37 -0.30 16.32
CA ILE A 109 -11.86 -0.05 17.69
C ILE A 109 -12.80 -1.18 18.13
N MET A 110 -13.67 -1.68 17.24
CA MET A 110 -14.54 -2.83 17.53
C MET A 110 -13.75 -4.10 17.84
N VAL A 111 -12.63 -4.35 17.14
CA VAL A 111 -11.71 -5.46 17.44
C VAL A 111 -11.08 -5.30 18.83
N ARG A 112 -10.71 -4.08 19.24
CA ARG A 112 -10.17 -3.81 20.58
C ARG A 112 -11.20 -4.06 21.67
N ILE A 113 -12.46 -3.72 21.42
CA ILE A 113 -13.57 -4.04 22.35
C ILE A 113 -13.75 -5.55 22.45
N ALA A 114 -13.71 -6.28 21.33
CA ALA A 114 -13.77 -7.74 21.32
C ALA A 114 -12.62 -8.35 22.13
N GLU A 115 -11.41 -7.81 22.01
CA GLU A 115 -10.22 -8.24 22.76
C GLU A 115 -10.41 -8.01 24.29
N ALA A 116 -10.98 -6.88 24.69
CA ALA A 116 -11.28 -6.60 26.09
C ALA A 116 -12.31 -7.57 26.69
N TYR A 117 -13.40 -7.86 25.97
CA TYR A 117 -14.37 -8.90 26.39
C TYR A 117 -13.73 -10.29 26.49
N ALA A 118 -12.89 -10.64 25.51
CA ALA A 118 -12.15 -11.90 25.54
C ALA A 118 -11.22 -12.00 26.77
N ALA A 119 -10.53 -10.93 27.11
CA ALA A 119 -9.67 -10.86 28.29
C ALA A 119 -10.45 -11.04 29.62
N MET A 120 -11.72 -10.60 29.65
CA MET A 120 -12.65 -10.83 30.77
C MET A 120 -13.22 -12.25 30.79
N GLY A 121 -12.97 -13.09 29.78
CA GLY A 121 -13.56 -14.40 29.60
C GLY A 121 -14.98 -14.41 29.05
N ASP A 122 -15.48 -13.27 28.59
CA ASP A 122 -16.80 -13.12 27.96
C ASP A 122 -16.68 -13.40 26.45
N SER A 123 -16.66 -14.68 26.10
CA SER A 123 -16.53 -15.16 24.73
C SER A 123 -17.73 -14.78 23.84
N GLU A 124 -18.92 -14.65 24.40
CA GLU A 124 -20.13 -14.28 23.66
C GLU A 124 -20.04 -12.85 23.13
N ASN A 125 -19.78 -11.88 24.02
CA ASN A 125 -19.61 -10.49 23.61
C ASN A 125 -18.34 -10.29 22.76
N ALA A 126 -17.27 -11.02 23.01
CA ALA A 126 -16.07 -11.01 22.17
C ALA A 126 -16.39 -11.37 20.71
N LEU A 127 -17.15 -12.44 20.47
CA LEU A 127 -17.61 -12.82 19.12
C LEU A 127 -18.53 -11.77 18.51
N VAL A 128 -19.51 -11.26 19.28
CA VAL A 128 -20.44 -10.22 18.79
C VAL A 128 -19.68 -8.99 18.27
N TRP A 129 -18.67 -8.53 19.00
CA TRP A 129 -17.91 -7.35 18.59
C TRP A 129 -16.93 -7.65 17.44
N ALA A 130 -16.31 -8.82 17.41
CA ALA A 130 -15.48 -9.25 16.30
C ALA A 130 -16.30 -9.38 15.01
N ASP A 131 -17.50 -9.96 15.05
CA ASP A 131 -18.41 -10.04 13.92
C ASP A 131 -18.88 -8.67 13.44
N LYS A 132 -19.16 -7.72 14.38
CA LYS A 132 -19.44 -6.32 14.01
C LYS A 132 -18.28 -5.68 13.25
N ALA A 133 -17.03 -5.90 13.70
CA ALA A 133 -15.85 -5.40 13.02
C ALA A 133 -15.71 -5.97 11.59
N LEU A 134 -15.91 -7.29 11.44
CA LEU A 134 -15.88 -7.95 10.13
C LEU A 134 -17.00 -7.43 9.22
N ALA A 135 -18.21 -7.27 9.73
CA ALA A 135 -19.35 -6.70 8.98
C ALA A 135 -19.11 -5.24 8.57
N ALA A 136 -18.36 -4.49 9.38
CA ALA A 136 -17.89 -3.14 9.06
C ALA A 136 -16.64 -3.11 8.16
N ARG A 137 -16.31 -4.21 7.50
CA ARG A 137 -15.17 -4.37 6.59
C ARG A 137 -13.80 -4.25 7.25
N TYR A 138 -13.63 -4.79 8.48
CA TYR A 138 -12.28 -4.88 9.03
C TYR A 138 -11.34 -5.54 8.02
N ASP A 139 -10.27 -4.86 7.67
CA ASP A 139 -9.49 -5.13 6.47
C ASP A 139 -8.35 -6.15 6.67
N ASP A 140 -7.96 -6.41 7.91
CA ASP A 140 -6.90 -7.39 8.21
C ASP A 140 -7.40 -8.57 9.07
N ARG A 141 -8.32 -9.36 8.50
CA ARG A 141 -8.87 -10.54 9.19
C ARG A 141 -7.80 -11.51 9.68
N PRO A 142 -6.72 -11.84 8.93
CA PRO A 142 -5.63 -12.67 9.43
C PRO A 142 -4.92 -12.11 10.65
N PHE A 143 -4.89 -10.79 10.81
CA PHE A 143 -4.27 -10.12 11.97
C PHE A 143 -5.01 -10.38 13.29
N LEU A 144 -6.27 -10.80 13.24
CA LEU A 144 -6.99 -11.28 14.43
C LEU A 144 -6.27 -12.47 15.09
N GLY A 145 -5.48 -13.23 14.32
CA GLY A 145 -4.60 -14.27 14.80
C GLY A 145 -3.50 -13.82 15.77
N GLY A 146 -3.13 -12.53 15.71
CA GLY A 146 -2.18 -11.91 16.64
C GLY A 146 -2.79 -11.43 17.97
N ARG A 147 -4.08 -11.74 18.24
CA ARG A 147 -4.81 -11.31 19.44
C ARG A 147 -4.93 -12.45 20.45
N PRO A 148 -4.00 -12.58 21.43
CA PRO A 148 -3.92 -13.75 22.29
C PRO A 148 -5.18 -13.92 23.18
N HIS A 149 -5.84 -12.84 23.58
CA HIS A 149 -7.06 -12.93 24.37
C HIS A 149 -8.21 -13.57 23.60
N LEU A 150 -8.37 -13.26 22.31
CA LEU A 150 -9.37 -13.91 21.45
C LEU A 150 -9.08 -15.41 21.31
N ALA A 151 -7.83 -15.79 21.06
CA ALA A 151 -7.44 -17.19 20.95
C ALA A 151 -7.72 -17.97 22.25
N ASN A 152 -7.52 -17.36 23.41
CA ASN A 152 -7.71 -18.00 24.72
C ASN A 152 -9.19 -18.09 25.16
N ALA A 153 -10.01 -17.13 24.73
CA ALA A 153 -11.42 -17.06 25.15
C ALA A 153 -12.35 -17.90 24.27
N LEU A 154 -11.98 -18.17 23.01
CA LEU A 154 -12.79 -18.88 22.04
C LEU A 154 -12.41 -20.35 21.96
N THR A 155 -13.37 -21.20 21.59
CA THR A 155 -13.04 -22.57 21.17
C THR A 155 -12.23 -22.55 19.89
N GLU A 156 -11.41 -23.58 19.63
CA GLU A 156 -10.61 -23.66 18.40
C GLU A 156 -11.46 -23.47 17.14
N GLU A 157 -12.63 -24.10 17.08
CA GLU A 157 -13.55 -23.95 15.94
C GLU A 157 -14.05 -22.50 15.79
N GLN A 158 -14.47 -21.86 16.90
CA GLN A 158 -14.92 -20.46 16.87
C GLN A 158 -13.80 -19.52 16.39
N TYR A 159 -12.60 -19.75 16.91
CA TYR A 159 -11.43 -18.95 16.55
C TYR A 159 -11.05 -19.12 15.07
N GLN A 160 -10.98 -20.36 14.57
CA GLN A 160 -10.71 -20.63 13.16
C GLN A 160 -11.80 -20.04 12.23
N ARG A 161 -13.08 -20.09 12.63
CA ARG A 161 -14.17 -19.45 11.89
C ARG A 161 -14.00 -17.93 11.86
N LEU A 162 -13.64 -17.33 12.98
CA LEU A 162 -13.34 -15.90 13.07
C LEU A 162 -12.20 -15.51 12.12
N LEU A 163 -11.11 -16.28 12.07
CA LEU A 163 -9.99 -16.07 11.17
C LEU A 163 -10.32 -16.37 9.70
N GLY A 164 -11.41 -17.08 9.41
CA GLY A 164 -11.75 -17.57 8.07
C GLY A 164 -10.93 -18.79 7.65
N THR A 165 -10.31 -19.49 8.59
CA THR A 165 -9.40 -20.65 8.34
C THR A 165 -10.01 -21.99 8.74
N TYR A 166 -11.28 -22.02 9.16
CA TYR A 166 -11.94 -23.26 9.59
C TYR A 166 -12.13 -24.24 8.42
N LEU A 167 -11.68 -25.48 8.66
CA LEU A 167 -11.94 -26.62 7.78
C LEU A 167 -12.43 -27.81 8.60
N PRO A 168 -13.44 -28.56 8.10
CA PRO A 168 -13.81 -29.84 8.69
C PRO A 168 -12.65 -30.84 8.65
N ALA A 169 -12.56 -31.70 9.66
CA ALA A 169 -11.59 -32.80 9.65
C ALA A 169 -11.85 -33.73 8.46
N ASN A 170 -10.77 -34.22 7.84
CA ASN A 170 -10.81 -35.17 6.71
C ASN A 170 -11.54 -34.65 5.46
N ILE A 171 -11.49 -33.34 5.19
CA ILE A 171 -12.06 -32.75 3.98
C ILE A 171 -11.38 -33.34 2.72
N SER A 172 -12.16 -33.69 1.70
CA SER A 172 -11.60 -34.13 0.43
C SER A 172 -10.97 -32.95 -0.32
N ARG A 173 -10.08 -33.24 -1.29
CA ARG A 173 -9.45 -32.23 -2.14
C ARG A 173 -10.50 -31.28 -2.77
N ASP A 174 -11.49 -31.85 -3.42
CA ASP A 174 -12.47 -31.07 -4.16
C ASP A 174 -13.34 -30.21 -3.22
N GLU A 175 -13.72 -30.76 -2.06
CA GLU A 175 -14.44 -29.96 -1.05
C GLU A 175 -13.55 -28.91 -0.40
N GLY A 176 -12.25 -29.17 -0.25
CA GLY A 176 -11.27 -28.19 0.19
C GLY A 176 -11.23 -26.98 -0.75
N TRP A 177 -11.06 -27.21 -2.05
CA TRP A 177 -11.09 -26.16 -3.06
C TRP A 177 -12.43 -25.44 -3.17
N ARG A 178 -13.55 -26.13 -3.00
CA ARG A 178 -14.88 -25.49 -2.90
C ARG A 178 -15.03 -24.63 -1.65
N SER A 179 -14.43 -25.07 -0.54
CA SER A 179 -14.37 -24.24 0.68
C SER A 179 -13.60 -22.95 0.43
N ASP A 180 -12.46 -23.03 -0.25
CA ASP A 180 -11.67 -21.86 -0.65
C ASP A 180 -12.45 -20.94 -1.58
N LEU A 181 -13.14 -21.48 -2.59
CA LEU A 181 -13.96 -20.69 -3.50
C LEU A 181 -15.09 -19.94 -2.76
N ARG A 182 -15.80 -20.62 -1.86
CA ARG A 182 -16.84 -19.98 -1.02
C ARG A 182 -16.26 -18.87 -0.14
N THR A 183 -15.10 -19.11 0.47
CA THR A 183 -14.40 -18.11 1.28
C THR A 183 -13.99 -16.91 0.43
N LEU A 184 -13.39 -17.13 -0.74
CA LEU A 184 -13.00 -16.06 -1.66
C LEU A 184 -14.19 -15.18 -2.06
N VAL A 185 -15.32 -15.80 -2.45
CA VAL A 185 -16.54 -15.08 -2.82
C VAL A 185 -17.10 -14.28 -1.63
N SER A 186 -17.08 -14.87 -0.44
CA SER A 186 -17.50 -14.19 0.80
C SER A 186 -16.62 -12.98 1.12
N GLU A 187 -15.29 -13.11 0.98
CA GLU A 187 -14.37 -11.99 1.20
C GLU A 187 -14.50 -10.89 0.13
N ILE A 188 -14.72 -11.25 -1.14
CA ILE A 188 -15.04 -10.26 -2.19
C ILE A 188 -16.30 -9.48 -1.81
N ALA A 189 -17.37 -10.17 -1.42
CA ALA A 189 -18.63 -9.53 -1.05
C ALA A 189 -18.51 -8.67 0.23
N ARG A 190 -17.71 -9.11 1.20
CA ARG A 190 -17.48 -8.41 2.46
C ARG A 190 -16.61 -7.17 2.30
N LEU A 191 -15.51 -7.28 1.55
CA LEU A 191 -14.47 -6.24 1.48
C LEU A 191 -14.74 -5.22 0.39
N HIS A 192 -15.16 -5.62 -0.81
CA HIS A 192 -15.22 -4.71 -1.94
C HIS A 192 -16.18 -3.54 -1.71
N VAL A 193 -15.64 -2.32 -1.69
CA VAL A 193 -16.38 -1.10 -1.29
C VAL A 193 -17.48 -0.68 -2.26
N ALA A 194 -17.32 -0.98 -3.53
CA ALA A 194 -18.22 -0.52 -4.58
C ALA A 194 -18.60 -1.66 -5.56
N PRO A 195 -19.41 -2.65 -5.13
CA PRO A 195 -19.82 -3.74 -6.02
C PRO A 195 -20.46 -3.27 -7.32
N SER A 196 -21.18 -2.15 -7.29
CA SER A 196 -21.82 -1.54 -8.48
C SER A 196 -20.84 -0.89 -9.47
N LYS A 197 -19.57 -0.71 -9.08
CA LYS A 197 -18.51 -0.17 -9.94
C LYS A 197 -17.54 -1.26 -10.45
N LEU A 198 -17.84 -2.52 -10.15
CA LEU A 198 -17.08 -3.64 -10.70
C LEU A 198 -17.24 -3.68 -12.22
N PRO A 199 -16.20 -4.06 -12.97
CA PRO A 199 -16.29 -4.31 -14.41
C PRO A 199 -17.27 -5.42 -14.78
N MET A 200 -17.56 -6.33 -13.84
CA MET A 200 -18.50 -7.44 -14.00
C MET A 200 -19.75 -7.21 -13.14
N SER A 201 -20.91 -7.60 -13.67
CA SER A 201 -22.16 -7.67 -12.90
C SER A 201 -22.13 -8.80 -11.87
N SER A 202 -23.03 -8.75 -10.90
CA SER A 202 -23.18 -9.81 -9.90
C SER A 202 -23.54 -11.16 -10.55
N GLU A 203 -24.29 -11.14 -11.64
CA GLU A 203 -24.67 -12.33 -12.41
C GLU A 203 -23.46 -12.95 -13.11
N GLU A 204 -22.60 -12.14 -13.72
CA GLU A 204 -21.35 -12.60 -14.36
C GLU A 204 -20.38 -13.19 -13.33
N ILE A 205 -20.27 -12.60 -12.13
CA ILE A 205 -19.48 -13.15 -11.02
C ILE A 205 -20.07 -14.51 -10.60
N ALA A 206 -21.39 -14.59 -10.39
CA ALA A 206 -22.04 -15.83 -9.98
C ALA A 206 -21.89 -16.94 -11.04
N GLN A 207 -21.96 -16.60 -12.32
CA GLN A 207 -21.73 -17.53 -13.42
C GLN A 207 -20.29 -18.07 -13.39
N ARG A 208 -19.27 -17.21 -13.29
CA ARG A 208 -17.86 -17.63 -13.20
C ARG A 208 -17.58 -18.51 -11.99
N VAL A 209 -18.18 -18.19 -10.85
CA VAL A 209 -18.08 -19.01 -9.63
C VAL A 209 -18.67 -20.40 -9.87
N ALA A 210 -19.83 -20.50 -10.51
CA ALA A 210 -20.46 -21.79 -10.83
C ALA A 210 -19.64 -22.61 -11.85
N GLU A 211 -19.01 -21.95 -12.83
CA GLU A 211 -18.10 -22.57 -13.78
C GLU A 211 -16.87 -23.15 -13.05
N ILE A 212 -16.22 -22.37 -12.19
CA ILE A 212 -15.07 -22.81 -11.40
C ILE A 212 -15.45 -24.01 -10.51
N ASP A 213 -16.58 -23.93 -9.80
CA ASP A 213 -17.05 -25.02 -8.92
C ASP A 213 -17.23 -26.34 -9.68
N ALA A 214 -17.81 -26.26 -10.88
CA ALA A 214 -18.02 -27.42 -11.75
C ALA A 214 -16.70 -27.99 -12.32
N GLU A 215 -15.71 -27.14 -12.56
CA GLU A 215 -14.41 -27.53 -13.13
C GLU A 215 -13.44 -28.13 -12.10
N ILE A 216 -13.56 -27.79 -10.80
CA ILE A 216 -12.65 -28.22 -9.71
C ILE A 216 -12.26 -29.71 -9.79
N PRO A 217 -13.18 -30.68 -10.00
CA PRO A 217 -12.81 -32.10 -10.03
C PRO A 217 -11.87 -32.49 -11.18
N SER A 218 -11.82 -31.70 -12.25
CA SER A 218 -11.02 -31.96 -13.46
C SER A 218 -9.73 -31.14 -13.52
N LEU A 219 -9.59 -30.11 -12.69
CA LEU A 219 -8.44 -29.21 -12.67
C LEU A 219 -7.34 -29.73 -11.73
N SER A 220 -6.07 -29.49 -12.08
CA SER A 220 -4.97 -29.58 -11.12
C SER A 220 -5.08 -28.47 -10.06
N ASP A 221 -4.35 -28.60 -8.95
CA ASP A 221 -4.36 -27.57 -7.91
C ASP A 221 -3.90 -26.22 -8.44
N GLN A 222 -2.85 -26.19 -9.27
CA GLN A 222 -2.36 -24.95 -9.90
C GLN A 222 -3.39 -24.34 -10.85
N GLN A 223 -4.15 -25.17 -11.57
CA GLN A 223 -5.22 -24.67 -12.44
C GLN A 223 -6.38 -24.07 -11.62
N VAL A 224 -6.70 -24.61 -10.44
CA VAL A 224 -7.69 -24.00 -9.54
C VAL A 224 -7.19 -22.63 -9.05
N VAL A 225 -5.92 -22.53 -8.64
CA VAL A 225 -5.31 -21.25 -8.26
C VAL A 225 -5.38 -20.24 -9.40
N PHE A 226 -5.07 -20.66 -10.63
CA PHE A 226 -5.19 -19.82 -11.81
C PHE A 226 -6.61 -19.29 -12.00
N ARG A 227 -7.66 -20.16 -11.88
CA ARG A 227 -9.06 -19.74 -11.99
C ARG A 227 -9.44 -18.70 -10.90
N PHE A 228 -8.91 -18.85 -9.69
CA PHE A 228 -9.11 -17.85 -8.62
C PHE A 228 -8.42 -16.52 -8.95
N MET A 229 -7.20 -16.58 -9.51
CA MET A 229 -6.49 -15.39 -9.98
C MET A 229 -7.25 -14.68 -11.11
N GLU A 230 -7.84 -15.42 -12.06
CA GLU A 230 -8.70 -14.85 -13.11
C GLU A 230 -9.94 -14.17 -12.55
N LEU A 231 -10.60 -14.79 -11.57
CA LEU A 231 -11.77 -14.22 -10.90
C LEU A 231 -11.44 -12.89 -10.23
N VAL A 232 -10.34 -12.84 -9.46
CA VAL A 232 -9.89 -11.63 -8.76
C VAL A 232 -9.34 -10.59 -9.75
N GLY A 233 -8.62 -11.01 -10.78
CA GLY A 233 -8.12 -10.14 -11.84
C GLY A 233 -9.23 -9.39 -12.58
N ALA A 234 -10.37 -10.05 -12.76
CA ALA A 234 -11.54 -9.49 -13.43
C ALA A 234 -12.32 -8.47 -12.58
N LEU A 235 -12.05 -8.36 -11.27
CA LEU A 235 -12.65 -7.32 -10.43
C LEU A 235 -12.16 -5.91 -10.78
N GLY A 236 -11.05 -5.78 -11.53
CA GLY A 236 -10.39 -4.49 -11.76
C GLY A 236 -9.80 -3.92 -10.47
N SER A 237 -9.37 -2.68 -10.49
CA SER A 237 -8.67 -2.00 -9.39
C SER A 237 -7.35 -2.67 -8.96
N GLY A 238 -6.30 -1.88 -8.94
CA GLY A 238 -4.93 -2.36 -8.78
C GLY A 238 -4.56 -2.95 -7.42
N HIS A 239 -5.48 -2.89 -6.44
CA HIS A 239 -5.29 -3.48 -5.12
C HIS A 239 -5.97 -4.86 -4.97
N ASN A 240 -6.54 -5.44 -6.03
CA ASN A 240 -7.09 -6.79 -6.02
C ASN A 240 -6.05 -7.78 -6.53
N LEU A 241 -5.66 -8.75 -5.72
CA LEU A 241 -4.71 -9.79 -6.14
C LEU A 241 -4.78 -11.05 -5.28
N ILE A 242 -4.31 -12.15 -5.85
CA ILE A 242 -3.95 -13.38 -5.12
C ILE A 242 -2.43 -13.56 -5.23
N LEU A 243 -1.79 -13.91 -4.12
CA LEU A 243 -0.40 -14.31 -4.06
C LEU A 243 -0.32 -15.83 -4.28
N PRO A 244 0.12 -16.30 -5.47
CA PRO A 244 0.04 -17.72 -5.80
C PRO A 244 1.20 -18.55 -5.23
N THR A 245 2.18 -17.92 -4.57
CA THR A 245 3.37 -18.58 -3.99
C THR A 245 3.21 -18.78 -2.49
N GLY A 246 3.84 -19.84 -1.95
CA GLY A 246 3.84 -20.12 -0.52
C GLY A 246 2.55 -20.76 0.01
N ALA A 247 1.66 -21.21 -0.87
CA ALA A 247 0.45 -21.95 -0.49
C ALA A 247 0.76 -23.40 -0.11
N ALA A 248 -0.08 -24.01 0.75
CA ALA A 248 0.02 -25.41 1.11
C ALA A 248 -0.39 -26.34 -0.05
N HIS A 249 -1.34 -25.89 -0.88
CA HIS A 249 -1.81 -26.59 -2.06
C HIS A 249 -1.80 -25.65 -3.27
N GLY A 250 -1.38 -26.15 -4.42
CA GLY A 250 -1.38 -25.41 -5.69
C GLY A 250 -0.38 -24.24 -5.76
N SER A 251 0.61 -24.17 -4.87
CA SER A 251 1.62 -23.12 -4.89
C SER A 251 2.36 -23.05 -6.23
N PHE A 252 2.57 -21.83 -6.71
CA PHE A 252 3.38 -21.57 -7.88
C PHE A 252 4.85 -21.40 -7.50
N THR A 253 5.73 -21.78 -8.43
CA THR A 253 7.16 -21.52 -8.38
C THR A 253 7.49 -20.26 -9.17
N ARG A 254 8.77 -19.83 -9.14
CA ARG A 254 9.25 -18.68 -9.92
C ARG A 254 10.48 -19.05 -10.70
N LEU A 255 10.58 -18.53 -11.92
CA LEU A 255 11.83 -18.60 -12.68
C LEU A 255 12.95 -17.88 -11.91
N PRO A 256 14.18 -18.38 -11.91
CA PRO A 256 15.30 -17.77 -11.19
C PRO A 256 15.86 -16.52 -11.90
N LEU A 257 14.99 -15.74 -12.53
CA LEU A 257 15.27 -14.50 -13.26
C LEU A 257 14.33 -13.40 -12.83
N GLU A 258 14.82 -12.15 -12.76
CA GLU A 258 14.03 -10.94 -12.66
C GLU A 258 13.94 -10.25 -14.01
N PHE A 259 12.73 -9.85 -14.36
CA PHE A 259 12.47 -9.17 -15.62
C PHE A 259 12.04 -7.73 -15.38
N TYR A 260 12.33 -6.88 -16.37
CA TYR A 260 11.80 -5.52 -16.43
C TYR A 260 11.46 -5.16 -17.87
N TRP A 261 10.35 -4.43 -18.04
CA TRP A 261 9.88 -3.98 -19.35
C TRP A 261 10.35 -2.56 -19.60
N PHE A 262 11.43 -2.41 -20.39
CA PHE A 262 11.90 -1.12 -20.90
C PHE A 262 11.10 -0.69 -22.13
N VAL A 263 11.30 0.54 -22.60
CA VAL A 263 10.65 1.03 -23.83
C VAL A 263 11.03 0.21 -25.06
N ASP A 264 12.21 -0.38 -25.05
CA ASP A 264 12.79 -1.20 -26.13
C ASP A 264 12.58 -2.72 -25.93
N GLY A 265 11.88 -3.15 -24.89
CA GLY A 265 11.49 -4.54 -24.70
C GLY A 265 11.63 -5.09 -23.27
N LEU A 266 11.42 -6.40 -23.14
CA LEU A 266 11.59 -7.15 -21.91
C LEU A 266 13.04 -7.59 -21.75
N TYR A 267 13.65 -7.32 -20.60
CA TYR A 267 15.03 -7.69 -20.31
C TYR A 267 15.15 -8.42 -18.98
N VAL A 268 16.17 -9.27 -18.88
CA VAL A 268 16.62 -9.85 -17.62
C VAL A 268 17.42 -8.79 -16.87
N VAL A 269 16.93 -8.35 -15.72
CA VAL A 269 17.56 -7.30 -14.88
C VAL A 269 18.19 -7.85 -13.60
N GLY A 270 17.81 -9.08 -13.22
CA GLY A 270 18.37 -9.78 -12.07
C GLY A 270 18.22 -11.28 -12.23
N ALA A 271 19.01 -12.04 -11.47
CA ALA A 271 19.00 -13.50 -11.47
C ALA A 271 19.63 -14.04 -10.17
N ASN A 272 19.37 -15.31 -9.86
CA ASN A 272 20.18 -16.01 -8.87
C ASN A 272 21.63 -16.19 -9.36
N GLU A 273 22.55 -16.62 -8.49
CA GLU A 273 24.00 -16.75 -8.83
C GLU A 273 24.25 -17.67 -10.03
N GLU A 274 23.51 -18.76 -10.18
CA GLU A 274 23.68 -19.72 -11.27
C GLU A 274 23.34 -19.10 -12.63
N HIS A 275 22.39 -18.17 -12.66
CA HIS A 275 21.83 -17.60 -13.88
C HIS A 275 22.27 -16.13 -14.12
N LYS A 276 23.14 -15.58 -13.27
CA LYS A 276 23.61 -14.18 -13.30
C LYS A 276 24.17 -13.75 -14.67
N ARG A 277 24.74 -14.69 -15.43
CA ARG A 277 25.25 -14.42 -16.79
C ARG A 277 24.18 -13.93 -17.78
N TRP A 278 22.89 -14.16 -17.49
CA TRP A 278 21.79 -13.76 -18.37
C TRP A 278 21.27 -12.35 -18.10
N VAL A 279 21.78 -11.68 -17.09
CA VAL A 279 21.46 -10.27 -16.83
C VAL A 279 21.98 -9.40 -18.00
N GLY A 280 21.11 -8.53 -18.50
CA GLY A 280 21.36 -7.70 -19.69
C GLY A 280 20.83 -8.28 -21.00
N TYR A 281 20.35 -9.52 -21.00
CA TYR A 281 19.79 -10.14 -22.19
C TYR A 281 18.33 -9.73 -22.41
N ARG A 282 17.97 -9.45 -23.66
CA ARG A 282 16.59 -9.21 -24.07
C ARG A 282 15.84 -10.51 -24.20
N VAL A 283 14.61 -10.55 -23.71
CA VAL A 283 13.71 -11.69 -23.86
C VAL A 283 12.84 -11.49 -25.10
N GLU A 284 13.05 -12.29 -26.12
CA GLU A 284 12.29 -12.25 -27.39
C GLU A 284 11.03 -13.09 -27.31
N GLN A 285 11.14 -14.30 -26.71
CA GLN A 285 10.04 -15.24 -26.58
C GLN A 285 10.04 -15.90 -25.20
N ILE A 286 8.83 -16.20 -24.73
CA ILE A 286 8.56 -17.00 -23.54
C ILE A 286 7.68 -18.16 -23.99
N GLY A 287 8.14 -19.40 -23.82
CA GLY A 287 7.46 -20.57 -24.33
C GLY A 287 7.20 -20.47 -25.84
N ASN A 288 5.94 -20.49 -26.24
CA ASN A 288 5.51 -20.54 -27.63
C ASN A 288 5.15 -19.17 -28.24
N VAL A 289 5.27 -18.08 -27.48
CA VAL A 289 4.80 -16.75 -27.89
C VAL A 289 5.88 -15.69 -27.72
N SER A 290 5.70 -14.54 -28.37
CA SER A 290 6.58 -13.39 -28.14
C SER A 290 6.42 -12.85 -26.71
N ALA A 291 7.46 -12.18 -26.20
CA ALA A 291 7.39 -11.52 -24.89
C ALA A 291 6.20 -10.54 -24.79
N THR A 292 5.88 -9.81 -25.87
CA THR A 292 4.75 -8.91 -25.93
C THR A 292 3.41 -9.65 -25.80
N GLU A 293 3.25 -10.78 -26.49
CA GLU A 293 2.04 -11.58 -26.39
C GLU A 293 1.91 -12.23 -25.00
N ALA A 294 3.01 -12.68 -24.40
CA ALA A 294 3.02 -13.17 -23.03
C ALA A 294 2.54 -12.10 -22.05
N LEU A 295 3.03 -10.85 -22.20
CA LEU A 295 2.54 -9.70 -21.44
C LEU A 295 1.02 -9.51 -21.58
N GLU A 296 0.50 -9.57 -22.81
CA GLU A 296 -0.94 -9.39 -23.03
C GLU A 296 -1.76 -10.52 -22.40
N ARG A 297 -1.32 -11.78 -22.52
CA ARG A 297 -2.04 -12.92 -21.93
C ARG A 297 -2.06 -12.88 -20.40
N THR A 298 -0.98 -12.40 -19.75
CA THR A 298 -0.94 -12.26 -18.28
C THR A 298 -1.97 -11.25 -17.74
N GLN A 299 -2.55 -10.41 -18.61
CA GLN A 299 -3.58 -9.47 -18.17
C GLN A 299 -4.87 -10.14 -17.69
N ALA A 300 -5.08 -11.41 -17.99
CA ALA A 300 -6.23 -12.18 -17.49
C ALA A 300 -6.26 -12.27 -15.95
N VAL A 301 -5.08 -12.24 -15.30
CA VAL A 301 -4.95 -12.33 -13.84
C VAL A 301 -4.51 -11.03 -13.17
N ASN A 302 -4.31 -9.97 -13.95
CA ASN A 302 -3.79 -8.70 -13.48
C ASN A 302 -4.91 -7.67 -13.31
N ALA A 303 -5.49 -7.59 -12.11
CA ALA A 303 -6.32 -6.45 -11.74
C ALA A 303 -5.46 -5.18 -11.74
N ARG A 304 -5.99 -4.09 -12.31
CA ARG A 304 -5.21 -2.86 -12.52
C ARG A 304 -6.07 -1.62 -12.63
N ASP A 305 -5.50 -0.49 -12.28
CA ASP A 305 -6.11 0.83 -12.45
C ASP A 305 -5.89 1.37 -13.88
N ASN A 306 -4.72 1.08 -14.48
CA ASN A 306 -4.35 1.59 -15.80
C ASN A 306 -3.27 0.73 -16.49
N ASN A 307 -2.85 1.14 -17.69
CA ASN A 307 -1.86 0.41 -18.48
C ASN A 307 -0.42 0.54 -17.96
N MET A 308 -0.10 1.53 -17.11
CA MET A 308 1.23 1.63 -16.50
C MET A 308 1.41 0.52 -15.46
N GLN A 309 0.37 0.22 -14.70
CA GLN A 309 0.36 -0.91 -13.78
C GLN A 309 0.45 -2.26 -14.52
N LYS A 310 -0.11 -2.35 -15.73
CA LYS A 310 0.07 -3.50 -16.61
C LYS A 310 1.56 -3.76 -16.89
N LEU A 311 2.30 -2.71 -17.31
CA LEU A 311 3.73 -2.79 -17.59
C LEU A 311 4.55 -3.05 -16.33
N TRP A 312 4.09 -2.55 -15.17
CA TRP A 312 4.76 -2.75 -13.90
C TRP A 312 4.68 -4.18 -13.40
N LEU A 313 3.49 -4.82 -13.46
CA LEU A 313 3.25 -6.13 -12.86
C LEU A 313 3.47 -7.30 -13.82
N ALA A 314 3.41 -7.10 -15.14
CA ALA A 314 3.64 -8.19 -16.10
C ALA A 314 4.97 -8.93 -15.90
N PRO A 315 6.11 -8.28 -15.57
CA PRO A 315 7.37 -8.97 -15.28
C PRO A 315 7.26 -10.00 -14.15
N TYR A 316 6.43 -9.75 -13.14
CA TYR A 316 6.15 -10.73 -12.09
C TYR A 316 5.38 -11.92 -12.65
N TYR A 317 4.29 -11.68 -13.38
CA TYR A 317 3.44 -12.75 -13.89
C TYR A 317 4.15 -13.64 -14.91
N VAL A 318 4.98 -13.09 -15.78
CA VAL A 318 5.75 -13.90 -16.74
C VAL A 318 6.89 -14.68 -16.08
N SER A 319 7.17 -14.48 -14.81
CA SER A 319 8.13 -15.28 -14.05
C SER A 319 7.54 -16.52 -13.39
N LEU A 320 6.22 -16.79 -13.55
CA LEU A 320 5.49 -17.88 -12.89
C LEU A 320 5.21 -19.02 -13.90
N PRO A 321 5.98 -20.14 -13.88
CA PRO A 321 5.82 -21.25 -14.85
C PRO A 321 4.40 -21.80 -14.91
N GLU A 322 3.76 -22.03 -13.76
CA GLU A 322 2.42 -22.62 -13.67
C GLU A 322 1.36 -21.70 -14.27
N LEU A 323 1.54 -20.38 -14.12
CA LEU A 323 0.70 -19.38 -14.78
C LEU A 323 0.90 -19.41 -16.30
N LEU A 324 2.15 -19.48 -16.77
CA LEU A 324 2.46 -19.53 -18.20
C LEU A 324 1.85 -20.77 -18.86
N VAL A 325 1.86 -21.92 -18.17
CA VAL A 325 1.20 -23.15 -18.65
C VAL A 325 -0.32 -22.94 -18.70
N SER A 326 -0.91 -22.39 -17.66
CA SER A 326 -2.37 -22.17 -17.58
C SER A 326 -2.87 -21.20 -18.64
N LEU A 327 -2.06 -20.20 -19.00
CA LEU A 327 -2.33 -19.24 -20.08
C LEU A 327 -2.03 -19.78 -21.49
N GLY A 328 -1.56 -21.03 -21.63
CA GLY A 328 -1.12 -21.60 -22.92
C GLY A 328 0.09 -20.92 -23.54
N ILE A 329 0.91 -20.26 -22.72
CA ILE A 329 2.17 -19.62 -23.13
C ILE A 329 3.30 -20.66 -23.16
N ALA A 330 3.35 -21.54 -22.17
CA ALA A 330 4.33 -22.62 -22.07
C ALA A 330 3.63 -23.99 -22.12
N ASN A 331 4.38 -25.01 -22.54
CA ASN A 331 3.88 -26.39 -22.49
C ASN A 331 3.96 -26.93 -21.05
N SER A 332 3.12 -27.90 -20.74
CA SER A 332 3.24 -28.68 -19.51
C SER A 332 4.56 -29.46 -19.53
N GLY A 333 5.48 -29.13 -18.62
CA GLY A 333 6.80 -29.76 -18.57
C GLY A 333 7.65 -29.20 -17.42
N PRO A 334 8.87 -29.71 -17.25
CA PRO A 334 9.73 -29.33 -16.12
C PRO A 334 10.32 -27.91 -16.24
N GLY A 335 10.17 -27.24 -17.36
CA GLY A 335 10.76 -25.93 -17.59
C GLY A 335 10.01 -25.06 -18.60
N VAL A 336 10.33 -23.79 -18.57
CA VAL A 336 9.89 -22.77 -19.51
C VAL A 336 11.05 -22.46 -20.47
N ASP A 337 10.80 -22.55 -21.76
CA ASP A 337 11.77 -22.18 -22.77
C ASP A 337 11.75 -20.66 -22.99
N LEU A 338 12.92 -20.04 -23.00
CA LEU A 338 13.12 -18.63 -23.28
C LEU A 338 14.02 -18.46 -24.51
N SER A 339 13.61 -17.63 -25.45
CA SER A 339 14.49 -17.14 -26.51
C SER A 339 15.02 -15.77 -26.11
N LEU A 340 16.33 -15.68 -25.97
CA LEU A 340 17.02 -14.46 -25.56
C LEU A 340 17.86 -13.91 -26.73
N SER A 341 18.14 -12.61 -26.71
CA SER A 341 19.10 -11.99 -27.61
C SER A 341 20.05 -11.04 -26.87
N HIS A 342 21.31 -10.99 -27.33
CA HIS A 342 22.30 -10.06 -26.79
C HIS A 342 23.35 -9.78 -27.89
N GLU A 343 23.67 -8.52 -28.15
CA GLU A 343 24.63 -8.09 -29.18
C GLU A 343 24.39 -8.71 -30.58
N GLY A 344 23.13 -8.94 -30.93
CA GLY A 344 22.73 -9.53 -32.21
C GLY A 344 22.74 -11.06 -32.25
N GLU A 345 23.30 -11.72 -31.26
CA GLU A 345 23.28 -13.17 -31.12
C GLU A 345 22.03 -13.67 -30.41
N LYS A 346 21.57 -14.88 -30.73
CA LYS A 346 20.38 -15.53 -30.15
C LYS A 346 20.74 -16.72 -29.27
N TYR A 347 20.04 -16.85 -28.17
CA TYR A 347 20.27 -17.89 -27.18
C TYR A 347 18.96 -18.57 -26.85
N GLN A 348 19.01 -19.87 -26.58
CA GLN A 348 17.89 -20.64 -26.05
C GLN A 348 18.21 -21.08 -24.65
N LEU A 349 17.26 -20.89 -23.74
CA LEU A 349 17.39 -21.20 -22.33
C LEU A 349 16.12 -21.89 -21.86
N SER A 350 16.24 -23.03 -21.21
CA SER A 350 15.11 -23.71 -20.57
C SER A 350 15.30 -23.70 -19.06
N LEU A 351 14.35 -23.14 -18.32
CA LEU A 351 14.44 -22.96 -16.88
C LEU A 351 13.25 -23.56 -16.15
N SER A 352 13.54 -24.30 -15.12
CA SER A 352 12.52 -24.74 -14.16
C SER A 352 12.23 -23.65 -13.12
N GLY A 353 11.00 -23.65 -12.62
CA GLY A 353 10.64 -22.84 -11.46
C GLY A 353 11.36 -23.32 -10.20
N THR A 354 11.60 -22.40 -9.31
CA THR A 354 12.26 -22.60 -8.02
C THR A 354 11.47 -21.89 -6.92
N ASP A 355 11.80 -22.14 -5.65
CA ASP A 355 11.28 -21.39 -4.51
C ASP A 355 11.99 -20.03 -4.32
N TRP A 356 12.79 -19.61 -5.30
CA TRP A 356 13.48 -18.32 -5.24
C TRP A 356 12.47 -17.17 -5.24
N ASN A 357 12.39 -16.48 -4.12
CA ASN A 357 11.48 -15.38 -3.91
C ASN A 357 12.20 -14.04 -4.03
N PHE A 358 11.70 -13.20 -4.94
CA PHE A 358 11.96 -11.76 -4.85
C PHE A 358 11.13 -11.19 -3.71
N THR A 359 11.69 -10.25 -2.97
CA THR A 359 10.93 -9.50 -1.99
C THR A 359 10.15 -8.37 -2.66
N GLY A 360 8.83 -8.43 -2.60
CA GLY A 360 7.94 -7.36 -3.06
C GLY A 360 7.59 -7.40 -4.56
N PHE A 361 7.00 -6.30 -5.03
CA PHE A 361 6.61 -6.11 -6.42
C PHE A 361 7.81 -5.75 -7.32
N PRO A 362 7.69 -5.92 -8.66
CA PRO A 362 8.79 -5.64 -9.59
C PRO A 362 9.34 -4.22 -9.45
N ARG A 363 10.65 -4.12 -9.41
CA ARG A 363 11.39 -2.86 -9.44
C ARG A 363 12.80 -3.11 -9.97
N LEU A 364 13.42 -2.09 -10.52
CA LEU A 364 14.79 -2.20 -10.99
C LEU A 364 15.75 -2.50 -9.84
N PRO A 365 16.55 -3.56 -9.89
CA PRO A 365 17.58 -3.82 -8.91
C PRO A 365 18.75 -2.83 -9.02
N SER A 366 19.60 -2.75 -8.01
CA SER A 366 20.87 -2.05 -8.09
C SER A 366 21.80 -2.76 -9.08
N LEU A 367 22.63 -1.99 -9.78
CA LEU A 367 23.59 -2.53 -10.74
C LEU A 367 24.80 -3.15 -10.03
N ASP A 368 25.46 -4.09 -10.68
CA ASP A 368 26.72 -4.69 -10.18
C ASP A 368 27.90 -3.74 -10.45
N ARG A 369 27.90 -2.59 -9.75
CA ARG A 369 28.95 -1.57 -9.80
C ARG A 369 29.07 -0.82 -8.49
N GLU A 370 30.25 -0.25 -8.22
CA GLU A 370 30.52 0.50 -7.00
C GLU A 370 29.71 1.81 -6.93
N ALA A 371 29.72 2.60 -8.01
CA ALA A 371 28.93 3.84 -8.08
C ALA A 371 27.56 3.59 -8.72
N GLN A 372 26.52 3.74 -7.92
CA GLN A 372 25.12 3.67 -8.39
C GLN A 372 24.61 5.06 -8.80
N PRO A 373 23.73 5.17 -9.81
CA PRO A 373 22.94 6.39 -9.99
C PRO A 373 22.03 6.60 -8.75
N LEU A 374 21.66 7.85 -8.48
CA LEU A 374 20.90 8.22 -7.25
C LEU A 374 19.68 7.34 -7.05
N TYR A 375 18.86 7.13 -8.08
CA TYR A 375 17.62 6.35 -7.97
C TYR A 375 17.82 4.85 -7.64
N LEU A 376 19.01 4.31 -7.79
CA LEU A 376 19.39 2.94 -7.41
C LEU A 376 20.23 2.89 -6.12
N SER A 377 20.59 4.05 -5.58
CA SER A 377 21.36 4.16 -4.34
C SER A 377 20.45 3.96 -3.13
N HIS A 378 21.02 3.46 -2.03
CA HIS A 378 20.35 3.34 -0.71
C HIS A 378 18.93 2.74 -0.78
N ARG A 379 18.76 1.68 -1.57
CA ARG A 379 17.48 1.00 -1.81
C ARG A 379 16.89 0.37 -0.54
N ASP A 380 17.70 0.16 0.47
CA ASP A 380 17.36 -0.31 1.81
C ASP A 380 16.74 0.78 2.70
N ARG A 381 16.90 2.07 2.36
CA ARG A 381 16.33 3.18 3.11
C ARG A 381 14.92 3.50 2.63
N LEU A 382 14.04 3.84 3.57
CA LEU A 382 12.67 4.28 3.26
C LEU A 382 12.70 5.63 2.52
N TYR A 383 13.53 6.55 2.99
CA TYR A 383 13.78 7.86 2.39
C TYR A 383 15.16 8.37 2.80
N TRP A 384 15.74 9.20 1.96
CA TRP A 384 17.02 9.86 2.19
C TRP A 384 17.15 11.10 1.29
N SER A 385 18.08 12.00 1.59
CA SER A 385 18.34 13.19 0.79
C SER A 385 19.82 13.42 0.59
N GLU A 386 20.16 14.10 -0.50
CA GLU A 386 21.52 14.50 -0.86
C GLU A 386 21.49 15.91 -1.44
N THR A 387 22.48 16.72 -1.08
CA THR A 387 22.67 18.05 -1.66
C THR A 387 23.48 17.92 -2.94
N LEU A 388 23.00 18.52 -4.02
CA LEU A 388 23.64 18.57 -5.34
C LEU A 388 24.04 20.01 -5.66
N PRO A 389 25.20 20.48 -5.17
CA PRO A 389 25.61 21.89 -5.31
C PRO A 389 25.77 22.33 -6.76
N GLU A 390 26.20 21.42 -7.65
CA GLU A 390 26.36 21.69 -9.09
C GLU A 390 25.06 21.98 -9.82
N HIS A 391 23.91 21.57 -9.25
CA HIS A 391 22.56 21.80 -9.77
C HIS A 391 21.76 22.78 -8.90
N ASP A 392 22.40 23.39 -7.89
CA ASP A 392 21.69 24.22 -6.90
C ASP A 392 20.43 23.52 -6.36
N ALA A 393 20.57 22.23 -6.01
CA ALA A 393 19.44 21.35 -5.73
C ALA A 393 19.64 20.51 -4.46
N ILE A 394 18.50 20.11 -3.88
CA ILE A 394 18.41 19.02 -2.92
C ILE A 394 17.63 17.89 -3.56
N PHE A 395 18.23 16.71 -3.65
CA PHE A 395 17.57 15.48 -4.09
C PHE A 395 17.01 14.72 -2.89
N VAL A 396 15.79 14.25 -3.02
CA VAL A 396 15.07 13.43 -2.03
C VAL A 396 14.58 12.16 -2.71
N GLN A 397 15.12 11.03 -2.31
CA GLN A 397 14.59 9.72 -2.69
C GLN A 397 13.56 9.28 -1.65
N PHE A 398 12.34 9.00 -2.06
CA PHE A 398 11.29 8.49 -1.20
C PHE A 398 10.82 7.13 -1.72
N ASN A 399 11.42 6.04 -1.18
CA ASN A 399 11.24 4.68 -1.67
C ASN A 399 9.98 4.00 -1.16
N TRP A 400 9.49 4.38 0.05
CA TRP A 400 8.38 3.71 0.70
C TRP A 400 7.67 4.59 1.73
N VAL A 401 6.34 4.59 1.73
CA VAL A 401 5.55 5.36 2.71
C VAL A 401 5.40 4.56 3.99
N GLN A 402 6.50 4.42 4.72
CA GLN A 402 6.59 3.69 6.00
C GLN A 402 7.47 4.44 7.00
N GLU A 403 7.40 4.02 8.25
CA GLU A 403 8.27 4.47 9.34
C GLU A 403 8.81 3.26 10.10
N TYR A 404 10.05 3.36 10.56
CA TYR A 404 10.67 2.47 11.54
C TYR A 404 11.09 3.31 12.75
N GLU A 405 11.41 2.68 13.89
CA GLU A 405 11.86 3.38 15.10
C GLU A 405 12.94 4.42 14.85
N GLN A 406 13.87 4.14 13.92
CA GLN A 406 15.01 4.99 13.60
C GLN A 406 14.81 5.87 12.37
N GLN A 407 13.69 5.73 11.66
CA GLN A 407 13.35 6.51 10.47
C GLN A 407 11.90 7.03 10.58
N ASN A 408 11.75 8.23 11.12
CA ASN A 408 10.46 8.91 11.25
C ASN A 408 10.34 10.02 10.22
N LEU A 409 9.30 10.02 9.41
CA LEU A 409 9.12 10.96 8.29
C LEU A 409 8.99 12.41 8.78
N ALA A 410 8.37 12.63 9.93
CA ALA A 410 8.26 13.98 10.49
C ALA A 410 9.62 14.56 10.90
N SER A 411 10.51 13.73 11.47
CA SER A 411 11.88 14.13 11.81
C SER A 411 12.72 14.36 10.56
N PHE A 412 12.62 13.47 9.57
CA PHE A 412 13.25 13.65 8.27
C PHE A 412 12.80 14.95 7.58
N SER A 413 11.50 15.25 7.61
CA SER A 413 10.95 16.48 7.03
C SER A 413 11.50 17.74 7.71
N ARG A 414 11.70 17.73 9.04
CA ARG A 414 12.37 18.84 9.74
C ARG A 414 13.82 19.01 9.28
N SER A 415 14.60 17.93 9.23
CA SER A 415 15.99 17.98 8.74
C SER A 415 16.07 18.46 7.28
N LEU A 416 15.06 18.13 6.48
CA LEU A 416 15.00 18.61 5.09
C LEU A 416 14.75 20.13 5.01
N ILE A 417 13.90 20.69 5.89
CA ILE A 417 13.74 22.15 6.01
C ILE A 417 15.06 22.81 6.42
N GLU A 418 15.78 22.27 7.42
CA GLU A 418 17.10 22.76 7.85
C GLU A 418 18.12 22.72 6.69
N SER A 419 18.07 21.67 5.87
CA SER A 419 18.91 21.56 4.67
C SER A 419 18.57 22.62 3.63
N ILE A 420 17.29 22.87 3.38
CA ILE A 420 16.81 23.93 2.47
C ILE A 420 17.28 25.31 2.94
N GLU A 421 17.22 25.58 4.24
CA GLU A 421 17.66 26.86 4.81
C GLU A 421 19.18 27.03 4.73
N SER A 422 19.93 26.01 5.12
CA SER A 422 21.39 26.10 5.23
C SER A 422 22.10 26.10 3.88
N THR A 423 21.59 25.38 2.89
CA THR A 423 22.18 25.34 1.54
C THR A 423 21.75 26.51 0.68
N GLY A 424 20.55 27.04 0.91
CA GLY A 424 19.95 28.04 0.06
C GLY A 424 19.51 27.54 -1.32
N ALA A 425 19.50 26.23 -1.54
CA ALA A 425 19.18 25.61 -2.82
C ALA A 425 17.87 26.12 -3.41
N ASN A 426 17.87 26.37 -4.72
CA ASN A 426 16.71 26.84 -5.47
C ASN A 426 15.96 25.73 -6.19
N ASN A 427 16.41 24.50 -6.15
CA ASN A 427 15.74 23.37 -6.72
C ASN A 427 15.54 22.26 -5.68
N LEU A 428 14.34 21.68 -5.64
CA LEU A 428 14.02 20.50 -4.82
C LEU A 428 13.54 19.39 -5.74
N ILE A 429 14.20 18.24 -5.70
CA ILE A 429 13.89 17.08 -6.55
C ILE A 429 13.39 15.96 -5.65
N LEU A 430 12.12 15.56 -5.82
CA LEU A 430 11.51 14.45 -5.08
C LEU A 430 11.31 13.25 -6.02
N ASP A 431 12.00 12.15 -5.75
CA ASP A 431 11.89 10.93 -6.55
C ASP A 431 10.93 9.92 -5.92
N LEU A 432 9.79 9.69 -6.57
CA LEU A 432 8.74 8.75 -6.21
C LEU A 432 8.68 7.52 -7.13
N ARG A 433 9.57 7.39 -8.13
CA ARG A 433 9.45 6.36 -9.19
C ARG A 433 9.42 4.92 -8.67
N HIS A 434 9.98 4.67 -7.48
CA HIS A 434 10.02 3.36 -6.83
C HIS A 434 9.02 3.19 -5.69
N ASN A 435 8.24 4.23 -5.39
CA ASN A 435 7.38 4.26 -4.21
C ASN A 435 6.03 3.62 -4.49
N GLN A 436 5.84 2.42 -3.97
CA GLN A 436 4.63 1.63 -4.15
C GLN A 436 3.53 1.97 -3.12
N GLY A 437 3.74 2.98 -2.29
CA GLY A 437 2.80 3.41 -1.27
C GLY A 437 3.14 2.95 0.14
N GLY A 438 2.12 2.70 0.92
CA GLY A 438 2.19 2.35 2.35
C GLY A 438 1.18 3.15 3.17
N ASN A 439 1.56 3.61 4.37
CA ASN A 439 0.68 4.35 5.27
C ASN A 439 0.57 5.84 4.89
N GLY A 440 -0.48 6.22 4.17
CA GLY A 440 -0.71 7.62 3.77
C GLY A 440 -0.88 8.61 4.92
N ALA A 441 -1.19 8.16 6.14
CA ALA A 441 -1.36 9.04 7.30
C ALA A 441 -0.07 9.76 7.73
N ILE A 442 1.11 9.26 7.34
CA ILE A 442 2.40 9.86 7.70
C ILE A 442 2.85 10.96 6.71
N LEU A 443 2.18 11.15 5.58
CA LEU A 443 2.60 12.05 4.49
C LEU A 443 2.55 13.56 4.80
N PRO A 444 1.65 14.08 5.66
CA PRO A 444 1.49 15.53 5.85
C PRO A 444 2.78 16.29 6.19
N PRO A 445 3.74 15.76 6.98
CA PRO A 445 5.01 16.46 7.23
C PRO A 445 5.83 16.71 5.96
N LEU A 446 5.90 15.73 5.04
CA LEU A 446 6.62 15.87 3.78
C LEU A 446 5.91 16.87 2.84
N PHE A 447 4.59 16.83 2.76
CA PHE A 447 3.83 17.81 1.98
C PHE A 447 4.06 19.25 2.47
N ARG A 448 4.18 19.45 3.80
CA ARG A 448 4.53 20.77 4.35
C ARG A 448 5.91 21.26 3.92
N VAL A 449 6.89 20.35 3.72
CA VAL A 449 8.22 20.74 3.19
C VAL A 449 8.07 21.34 1.79
N LEU A 450 7.26 20.72 0.93
CA LEU A 450 7.04 21.24 -0.43
C LEU A 450 6.40 22.63 -0.39
N SER A 451 5.34 22.79 0.41
CA SER A 451 4.68 24.09 0.59
C SER A 451 5.62 25.14 1.20
N TYR A 452 6.45 24.76 2.17
CA TYR A 452 7.48 25.61 2.75
C TYR A 452 8.50 26.04 1.69
N PHE A 453 8.98 25.10 0.89
CA PHE A 453 9.96 25.37 -0.17
C PHE A 453 9.43 26.42 -1.17
N GLU A 454 8.21 26.26 -1.67
CA GLU A 454 7.59 27.23 -2.58
C GLU A 454 7.50 28.64 -1.96
N GLY A 455 7.12 28.73 -0.68
CA GLY A 455 7.07 30.01 0.05
C GLY A 455 8.44 30.63 0.30
N ALA A 456 9.43 29.81 0.68
CA ALA A 456 10.80 30.26 1.00
C ALA A 456 11.64 30.54 -0.26
N ARG A 457 11.31 29.93 -1.39
CA ARG A 457 12.01 30.04 -2.68
C ARG A 457 11.03 30.38 -3.81
N PRO A 458 10.50 31.62 -3.90
CA PRO A 458 9.48 31.98 -4.89
C PRO A 458 9.96 31.88 -6.35
N LYS A 459 11.26 31.82 -6.59
CA LYS A 459 11.88 31.56 -7.88
C LYS A 459 12.42 30.15 -8.03
N GLY A 460 12.37 29.37 -6.95
CA GLY A 460 12.80 27.99 -6.92
C GLY A 460 11.81 27.07 -7.64
N ARG A 461 12.27 25.87 -7.93
CA ARG A 461 11.43 24.86 -8.61
C ARG A 461 11.41 23.56 -7.82
N ILE A 462 10.25 22.94 -7.80
CA ILE A 462 10.07 21.58 -7.34
C ILE A 462 9.96 20.67 -8.57
N PHE A 463 10.77 19.63 -8.62
CA PHE A 463 10.66 18.55 -9.59
C PHE A 463 10.22 17.29 -8.87
N VAL A 464 9.28 16.55 -9.47
CA VAL A 464 8.84 15.26 -8.93
C VAL A 464 9.02 14.20 -9.99
N ILE A 465 9.87 13.21 -9.70
CA ILE A 465 10.08 12.10 -10.60
C ILE A 465 9.04 11.02 -10.28
N ALA A 466 8.15 10.77 -11.21
CA ALA A 466 7.11 9.74 -11.12
C ALA A 466 7.39 8.59 -12.10
N GLY A 467 6.77 7.44 -11.86
CA GLY A 467 6.87 6.29 -12.74
C GLY A 467 5.71 5.31 -12.54
N ARG A 468 5.72 4.24 -13.32
CA ARG A 468 4.71 3.18 -13.28
C ARG A 468 4.58 2.50 -11.91
N GLY A 469 5.63 2.56 -11.09
CA GLY A 469 5.64 2.06 -9.72
C GLY A 469 5.16 3.06 -8.67
N THR A 470 4.88 4.33 -9.05
CA THR A 470 4.27 5.31 -8.14
C THR A 470 2.81 4.95 -7.92
N PHE A 471 2.51 4.34 -6.77
CA PHE A 471 1.24 3.65 -6.53
C PHE A 471 0.70 3.91 -5.11
N SER A 472 -0.60 3.65 -4.88
CA SER A 472 -1.24 3.70 -3.57
C SER A 472 -0.98 5.04 -2.83
N ALA A 473 -0.50 5.04 -1.57
CA ALA A 473 -0.23 6.25 -0.80
C ALA A 473 0.78 7.20 -1.48
N ALA A 474 1.74 6.68 -2.24
CA ALA A 474 2.66 7.52 -3.02
C ALA A 474 1.95 8.22 -4.18
N HIS A 475 0.98 7.55 -4.81
CA HIS A 475 0.13 8.18 -5.81
C HIS A 475 -0.80 9.23 -5.21
N ASN A 476 -1.33 8.99 -3.99
CA ASN A 476 -2.10 10.00 -3.27
C ASN A 476 -1.26 11.26 -3.01
N LEU A 477 0.01 11.09 -2.60
CA LEU A 477 0.95 12.22 -2.48
C LEU A 477 1.18 12.93 -3.82
N LEU A 478 1.39 12.18 -4.90
CA LEU A 478 1.57 12.74 -6.23
C LEU A 478 0.34 13.52 -6.69
N THR A 479 -0.87 13.04 -6.37
CA THR A 479 -2.12 13.74 -6.65
C THR A 479 -2.23 15.05 -5.87
N ASP A 480 -1.89 15.03 -4.57
CA ASP A 480 -1.90 16.25 -3.73
C ASP A 480 -0.87 17.27 -4.25
N ILE A 481 0.29 16.81 -4.73
CA ILE A 481 1.32 17.66 -5.34
C ILE A 481 0.80 18.29 -6.65
N ASP A 482 0.23 17.49 -7.53
CA ASP A 482 -0.34 17.94 -8.82
C ASP A 482 -1.45 19.00 -8.63
N LEU A 483 -2.25 18.87 -7.58
CA LEU A 483 -3.37 19.76 -7.30
C LEU A 483 -2.98 21.05 -6.55
N HIS A 484 -1.95 21.00 -5.71
CA HIS A 484 -1.71 22.02 -4.69
C HIS A 484 -0.33 22.66 -4.72
N THR A 485 0.52 22.32 -5.70
CA THR A 485 1.86 22.89 -5.88
C THR A 485 2.10 23.26 -7.35
N ASN A 486 3.20 24.00 -7.61
CA ASN A 486 3.68 24.28 -8.96
C ASN A 486 4.81 23.32 -9.38
N ALA A 487 4.84 22.12 -8.81
CA ALA A 487 5.86 21.14 -9.13
C ALA A 487 5.80 20.68 -10.59
N ILE A 488 6.96 20.48 -11.18
CA ILE A 488 7.14 19.92 -12.53
C ILE A 488 7.28 18.40 -12.40
N ILE A 489 6.32 17.65 -12.93
CA ILE A 489 6.34 16.19 -12.90
C ILE A 489 7.16 15.67 -14.08
N VAL A 490 8.14 14.81 -13.81
CA VAL A 490 9.09 14.25 -14.80
C VAL A 490 9.02 12.73 -14.76
N GLY A 491 9.15 12.07 -15.92
CA GLY A 491 9.25 10.62 -16.00
C GLY A 491 8.11 9.94 -16.72
N GLU A 492 7.61 8.82 -16.16
CA GLU A 492 6.48 8.06 -16.72
C GLU A 492 5.16 8.44 -16.04
N PRO A 493 4.01 8.20 -16.68
CA PRO A 493 2.72 8.28 -16.00
C PRO A 493 2.66 7.34 -14.79
N SER A 494 1.91 7.73 -13.76
CA SER A 494 1.76 6.95 -12.53
C SER A 494 0.98 5.64 -12.70
N GLY A 495 1.18 4.68 -11.79
CA GLY A 495 0.54 3.37 -11.80
C GLY A 495 -0.89 3.34 -11.26
N SER A 496 -1.45 4.47 -10.81
CA SER A 496 -2.83 4.55 -10.31
C SER A 496 -3.53 5.80 -10.85
N ARG A 497 -4.73 6.10 -10.36
CA ARG A 497 -5.57 7.24 -10.76
C ARG A 497 -5.92 8.12 -9.57
N PRO A 498 -6.18 9.44 -9.75
CA PRO A 498 -6.48 10.37 -8.65
C PRO A 498 -7.67 9.95 -7.78
N ASN A 499 -8.73 9.43 -8.41
CA ASN A 499 -9.90 8.89 -7.73
C ASN A 499 -9.95 7.39 -7.96
N ALA A 500 -9.56 6.59 -6.98
CA ALA A 500 -9.40 5.14 -7.11
C ALA A 500 -10.11 4.36 -6.01
N ILE A 501 -10.58 3.16 -6.37
CA ILE A 501 -10.87 2.13 -5.37
C ILE A 501 -9.54 1.52 -5.00
N SER A 502 -9.11 1.76 -3.77
CA SER A 502 -7.81 1.30 -3.26
C SER A 502 -7.95 0.80 -1.82
N GLU A 503 -6.93 0.94 -0.99
CA GLU A 503 -6.84 0.22 0.26
C GLU A 503 -7.16 -1.27 0.05
N ALA A 504 -6.69 -2.15 0.88
CA ALA A 504 -6.96 -3.55 0.64
C ALA A 504 -7.12 -4.33 1.94
N GLY A 505 -8.21 -5.07 2.01
CA GLY A 505 -8.41 -6.06 3.06
C GLY A 505 -7.69 -7.36 2.73
N TRP A 506 -6.89 -7.85 3.69
CA TRP A 506 -6.24 -9.15 3.59
C TRP A 506 -7.22 -10.29 3.86
N PHE A 507 -7.08 -11.37 3.11
CA PHE A 507 -7.73 -12.65 3.39
C PHE A 507 -6.76 -13.82 3.25
N GLN A 508 -7.12 -14.94 3.85
CA GLN A 508 -6.43 -16.22 3.68
C GLN A 508 -7.48 -17.30 3.42
N LEU A 509 -7.20 -18.16 2.43
CA LEU A 509 -8.09 -19.26 2.07
C LEU A 509 -7.81 -20.48 2.96
N PRO A 510 -8.85 -21.14 3.49
CA PRO A 510 -8.69 -22.14 4.56
C PRO A 510 -7.99 -23.43 4.11
N TYR A 511 -8.23 -23.90 2.88
CA TYR A 511 -7.68 -25.17 2.40
C TYR A 511 -6.28 -25.01 1.82
N SER A 512 -6.12 -24.10 0.87
CA SER A 512 -4.85 -23.88 0.19
C SER A 512 -3.85 -23.07 0.99
N GLY A 513 -4.32 -22.23 1.93
CA GLY A 513 -3.49 -21.27 2.60
C GLY A 513 -3.14 -20.05 1.72
N LEU A 514 -3.69 -19.95 0.50
CA LEU A 514 -3.50 -18.81 -0.38
C LEU A 514 -3.91 -17.52 0.31
N ARG A 515 -3.09 -16.49 0.14
CA ARG A 515 -3.37 -15.14 0.63
C ARG A 515 -3.70 -14.21 -0.53
N GLY A 516 -4.52 -13.22 -0.25
CA GLY A 516 -4.87 -12.22 -1.25
C GLY A 516 -5.36 -10.93 -0.62
N LEU A 517 -5.66 -9.99 -1.49
CA LEU A 517 -6.12 -8.65 -1.18
C LEU A 517 -7.36 -8.33 -1.99
N ILE A 518 -8.36 -7.71 -1.36
CA ILE A 518 -9.55 -7.15 -2.01
C ILE A 518 -9.66 -5.68 -1.64
N SER A 519 -9.82 -4.82 -2.64
CA SER A 519 -9.96 -3.37 -2.48
C SER A 519 -11.17 -3.01 -1.62
N SER A 520 -10.94 -2.28 -0.52
CA SER A 520 -11.92 -2.07 0.55
C SER A 520 -12.40 -0.62 0.70
N GLN A 521 -11.72 0.37 0.10
CA GLN A 521 -12.07 1.78 0.24
C GLN A 521 -11.99 2.53 -1.10
N PHE A 522 -12.80 3.57 -1.23
CA PHE A 522 -12.70 4.54 -2.33
C PHE A 522 -12.00 5.80 -1.81
N HIS A 523 -10.89 6.15 -2.44
CA HIS A 523 -10.15 7.38 -2.18
C HIS A 523 -10.48 8.41 -3.25
N GLN A 524 -11.22 9.43 -2.87
CA GLN A 524 -11.40 10.62 -3.69
C GLN A 524 -10.31 11.63 -3.28
N ARG A 525 -9.27 11.76 -4.09
CA ARG A 525 -8.15 12.70 -3.85
C ARG A 525 -8.22 13.93 -4.73
N SER A 526 -9.06 13.90 -5.75
CA SER A 526 -9.30 15.01 -6.68
C SER A 526 -10.79 15.32 -6.75
N GLU A 527 -11.17 16.29 -7.58
CA GLU A 527 -12.57 16.59 -7.87
C GLU A 527 -13.31 15.34 -8.34
N ALA A 528 -14.61 15.25 -8.03
CA ALA A 528 -15.43 14.08 -8.40
C ALA A 528 -15.45 13.80 -9.91
N GLU A 529 -15.29 14.84 -10.71
CA GLU A 529 -15.24 14.82 -12.18
C GLU A 529 -13.85 14.50 -12.73
N ASP A 530 -12.84 14.33 -11.89
CA ASP A 530 -11.51 13.93 -12.36
C ASP A 530 -11.51 12.45 -12.75
N HIS A 531 -11.60 12.22 -14.05
CA HIS A 531 -11.59 10.89 -14.67
C HIS A 531 -10.23 10.51 -15.25
N ARG A 532 -9.15 11.23 -14.89
CA ARG A 532 -7.80 10.85 -15.31
C ARG A 532 -7.48 9.43 -14.84
N ILE A 533 -6.86 8.67 -15.72
CA ILE A 533 -6.47 7.27 -15.42
C ILE A 533 -5.07 7.17 -14.80
N TRP A 534 -4.32 8.27 -14.80
CA TRP A 534 -2.99 8.46 -14.20
C TRP A 534 -2.73 9.95 -13.99
N ILE A 535 -1.68 10.28 -13.25
CA ILE A 535 -1.04 11.60 -13.33
C ILE A 535 -0.01 11.51 -14.45
N ALA A 536 -0.18 12.33 -15.48
CA ALA A 536 0.75 12.42 -16.60
C ALA A 536 1.94 13.33 -16.23
N PRO A 537 3.17 13.00 -16.63
CA PRO A 537 4.29 13.92 -16.43
C PRO A 537 4.20 15.13 -17.36
N ASP A 538 4.63 16.31 -16.88
CA ASP A 538 4.84 17.51 -17.69
C ASP A 538 6.02 17.32 -18.66
N VAL A 539 7.03 16.58 -18.20
CA VAL A 539 8.22 16.22 -18.97
C VAL A 539 8.28 14.69 -19.10
N PRO A 540 7.69 14.12 -20.17
CA PRO A 540 7.71 12.68 -20.38
C PRO A 540 9.12 12.17 -20.62
N VAL A 541 9.56 11.20 -19.83
CA VAL A 541 10.84 10.53 -19.96
C VAL A 541 10.62 9.04 -19.80
N VAL A 542 11.14 8.25 -20.73
CA VAL A 542 11.14 6.79 -20.66
C VAL A 542 12.57 6.29 -20.65
N MET A 543 12.81 5.15 -20.01
CA MET A 543 14.15 4.56 -19.91
C MET A 543 14.30 3.42 -20.92
N THR A 544 15.40 3.40 -21.63
CA THR A 544 15.84 2.25 -22.43
C THR A 544 16.66 1.27 -21.58
N SER A 545 16.77 0.03 -22.04
CA SER A 545 17.65 -0.96 -21.41
C SER A 545 19.12 -0.50 -21.42
N ALA A 546 19.56 0.12 -22.51
CA ALA A 546 20.93 0.62 -22.65
C ALA A 546 21.26 1.69 -21.61
N GLU A 547 20.36 2.65 -21.35
CA GLU A 547 20.52 3.68 -20.32
C GLU A 547 20.59 3.06 -18.92
N TYR A 548 19.69 2.12 -18.59
CA TYR A 548 19.73 1.43 -17.31
C TYR A 548 21.06 0.71 -17.09
N PHE A 549 21.49 -0.15 -18.04
CA PHE A 549 22.74 -0.91 -17.90
C PHE A 549 24.00 -0.02 -17.97
N ALA A 550 23.92 1.14 -18.64
CA ALA A 550 24.96 2.17 -18.57
C ALA A 550 24.99 2.89 -17.21
N GLY A 551 23.92 2.80 -16.42
CA GLY A 551 23.79 3.49 -15.12
C GLY A 551 23.51 4.97 -15.28
N THR A 552 22.84 5.38 -16.36
CA THR A 552 22.36 6.75 -16.54
C THR A 552 20.96 6.93 -15.96
N ASP A 553 20.56 8.17 -15.71
CA ASP A 553 19.22 8.53 -15.25
C ASP A 553 18.60 9.57 -16.18
N PRO A 554 17.85 9.14 -17.21
CA PRO A 554 17.26 10.08 -18.18
C PRO A 554 16.33 11.12 -17.54
N ALA A 555 15.69 10.81 -16.40
CA ALA A 555 14.83 11.75 -15.71
C ALA A 555 15.66 12.85 -15.01
N MET A 556 16.74 12.48 -14.33
CA MET A 556 17.68 13.46 -13.77
C MET A 556 18.32 14.31 -14.88
N GLU A 557 18.79 13.71 -15.97
CA GLU A 557 19.35 14.46 -17.12
C GLU A 557 18.34 15.47 -17.72
N ALA A 558 17.05 15.13 -17.73
CA ALA A 558 16.01 16.04 -18.17
C ALA A 558 15.85 17.23 -17.21
N ILE A 559 15.87 16.97 -15.90
CA ILE A 559 15.81 18.02 -14.85
C ILE A 559 17.05 18.91 -14.94
N GLU A 560 18.26 18.34 -15.04
CA GLU A 560 19.51 19.08 -15.15
C GLU A 560 19.52 20.04 -16.37
N ARG A 561 19.00 19.58 -17.52
CA ARG A 561 18.84 20.42 -18.71
C ARG A 561 17.88 21.59 -18.48
N ILE A 562 16.79 21.37 -17.73
CA ILE A 562 15.83 22.43 -17.39
C ILE A 562 16.47 23.44 -16.43
N ILE A 563 17.22 22.96 -15.44
CA ILE A 563 17.94 23.81 -14.49
C ILE A 563 19.00 24.66 -15.20
N ALA A 564 19.75 24.07 -16.14
CA ALA A 564 20.82 24.75 -16.87
C ALA A 564 20.34 25.73 -17.94
N ALA A 565 19.05 25.66 -18.34
CA ALA A 565 18.49 26.53 -19.38
C ALA A 565 18.06 27.92 -18.86
N ASP A 566 18.02 28.14 -17.54
CA ASP A 566 17.72 29.41 -16.87
C ASP A 566 19.00 30.09 -16.39
#